data_1b1dee164259baa680d792c8d94b0385
#
_entry.id   1b1dee164259baa680d792c8d94b0385
#
_cell.length_a   1.000
_cell.length_b   1.000
_cell.length_c   1.000
_cell.angle_alpha   90.00
_cell.angle_beta   90.00
_cell.angle_gamma   90.00
#
_symmetry.space_group_name_H-M   'P 1'
#
loop_
_entity.id
_entity.type
_entity.pdbx_description
1 polymer ?
#
loop_
_entity_poly.entity_id
_entity_poly.type
_entity_poly.pdbx_seq_one_letter_code
_entity_poly.pdbx_strand_id
1 'polypeptide(L)'
;MSIQDTATKQYVSEAEVFADAFNYLIYDGEQVIKPEQLIDMDTTQYVIPYHEDEKGKPEAAQKYRDTLKTLAVKTDDRYTYLVLGIENQSHVHYAMPVRNMLYDAMQLEKQVRDLASQHRKEGKNGTSEEYLSGMKKEDRLSPVITLVINFGGKKWDAPLSLHEMYGEQPEKVLPFIQDYRVFMIDPMEMSDNDLQKLNSSLREVLAYIKYQRDKARMEKLLNEDSKFSCLETNAALVINAMTNAGIAIDPNKEVVNMCEAIRQMVDEGIMLGEKRGEKQKAFAIARRMLEMGCSEELIISATMLTKQEVEKLSKTIKQ
;
A
#
# COMPACT_ATOMS: atom_id res chain seq x y z
N MET A 1 -4.48 12.84 0.43
CA MET A 1 -3.67 11.62 0.35
C MET A 1 -3.20 11.31 1.75
N SER A 2 -3.41 10.10 2.25
CA SER A 2 -2.97 9.71 3.60
C SER A 2 -1.45 9.54 3.64
N ILE A 3 -0.86 9.54 4.86
CA ILE A 3 0.59 9.23 5.02
C ILE A 3 0.88 7.83 4.48
N GLN A 4 -0.03 6.88 4.68
CA GLN A 4 0.05 5.53 4.18
C GLN A 4 0.13 5.47 2.66
N ASP A 5 -0.77 6.19 1.96
CA ASP A 5 -0.81 6.23 0.50
C ASP A 5 0.47 6.87 -0.07
N THR A 6 1.00 7.89 0.59
CA THR A 6 2.23 8.55 0.14
C THR A 6 3.44 7.63 0.29
N ALA A 7 3.58 6.96 1.44
CA ALA A 7 4.69 6.06 1.71
C ALA A 7 4.68 4.85 0.77
N THR A 8 3.53 4.20 0.59
CA THR A 8 3.43 3.04 -0.31
C THR A 8 3.65 3.43 -1.77
N LYS A 9 3.10 4.57 -2.21
CA LYS A 9 3.29 5.06 -3.57
C LYS A 9 4.76 5.34 -3.88
N GLN A 10 5.47 6.05 -2.99
CA GLN A 10 6.89 6.33 -3.14
C GLN A 10 7.69 5.02 -3.20
N TYR A 11 7.45 4.10 -2.28
CA TYR A 11 8.13 2.83 -2.18
C TYR A 11 7.96 1.95 -3.42
N VAL A 12 6.73 1.72 -3.89
CA VAL A 12 6.52 0.88 -5.09
C VAL A 12 6.92 1.59 -6.39
N SER A 13 7.21 2.89 -6.37
CA SER A 13 7.78 3.58 -7.52
C SER A 13 9.27 3.33 -7.70
N GLU A 14 9.95 2.78 -6.70
CA GLU A 14 11.34 2.36 -6.81
C GLU A 14 11.46 1.25 -7.86
N ALA A 15 12.41 1.39 -8.77
CA ALA A 15 12.51 0.51 -9.94
C ALA A 15 12.76 -0.95 -9.55
N GLU A 16 13.51 -1.20 -8.48
CA GLU A 16 13.80 -2.54 -7.96
C GLU A 16 12.55 -3.21 -7.40
N VAL A 17 11.78 -2.50 -6.57
CA VAL A 17 10.53 -2.98 -5.97
C VAL A 17 9.48 -3.23 -7.04
N PHE A 18 9.37 -2.31 -7.99
CA PHE A 18 8.45 -2.41 -9.12
C PHE A 18 8.77 -3.61 -10.01
N ALA A 19 10.03 -3.77 -10.41
CA ALA A 19 10.49 -4.91 -11.22
C ALA A 19 10.23 -6.24 -10.51
N ASP A 20 10.54 -6.31 -9.22
CA ASP A 20 10.39 -7.53 -8.41
C ASP A 20 8.92 -7.95 -8.28
N ALA A 21 8.01 -7.01 -8.06
CA ALA A 21 6.58 -7.29 -8.01
C ALA A 21 6.06 -7.91 -9.33
N PHE A 22 6.51 -7.39 -10.48
CA PHE A 22 6.13 -7.94 -11.79
C PHE A 22 6.90 -9.22 -12.14
N ASN A 23 8.14 -9.39 -11.69
CA ASN A 23 8.86 -10.66 -11.81
C ASN A 23 8.14 -11.78 -11.03
N TYR A 24 7.66 -11.48 -9.83
CA TYR A 24 6.83 -12.41 -9.08
C TYR A 24 5.52 -12.74 -9.83
N LEU A 25 4.80 -11.73 -10.30
CA LEU A 25 3.51 -11.93 -10.95
C LEU A 25 3.59 -12.71 -12.27
N ILE A 26 4.55 -12.37 -13.13
CA ILE A 26 4.59 -12.84 -14.53
C ILE A 26 5.54 -14.02 -14.68
N TYR A 27 6.65 -14.03 -13.95
CA TYR A 27 7.76 -14.97 -14.13
C TYR A 27 8.02 -15.84 -12.89
N ASP A 28 7.05 -15.94 -11.98
CA ASP A 28 7.14 -16.76 -10.76
C ASP A 28 8.40 -16.48 -9.91
N GLY A 29 8.88 -15.23 -9.92
CA GLY A 29 10.05 -14.76 -9.19
C GLY A 29 11.37 -14.80 -9.97
N GLU A 30 11.40 -15.34 -11.20
CA GLU A 30 12.57 -15.22 -12.05
C GLU A 30 12.84 -13.76 -12.43
N GLN A 31 14.08 -13.29 -12.27
CA GLN A 31 14.48 -11.89 -12.45
C GLN A 31 14.66 -11.54 -13.94
N VAL A 32 13.56 -11.57 -14.70
CA VAL A 32 13.50 -11.27 -16.13
C VAL A 32 13.41 -9.76 -16.39
N ILE A 33 12.55 -9.07 -15.64
CA ILE A 33 12.42 -7.62 -15.71
C ILE A 33 13.50 -7.00 -14.83
N LYS A 34 14.36 -6.20 -15.44
CA LYS A 34 15.43 -5.50 -14.73
C LYS A 34 15.04 -4.05 -14.46
N PRO A 35 15.39 -3.49 -13.29
CA PRO A 35 15.05 -2.12 -12.91
C PRO A 35 15.42 -1.06 -13.96
N GLU A 36 16.59 -1.21 -14.57
CA GLU A 36 17.11 -0.29 -15.59
C GLU A 36 16.35 -0.30 -16.94
N GLN A 37 15.47 -1.27 -17.15
CA GLN A 37 14.61 -1.36 -18.34
C GLN A 37 13.29 -0.59 -18.16
N LEU A 38 12.98 -0.17 -16.96
CA LEU A 38 11.75 0.51 -16.63
C LEU A 38 11.86 2.01 -16.89
N ILE A 39 10.86 2.58 -17.54
CA ILE A 39 10.75 4.01 -17.81
C ILE A 39 9.49 4.54 -17.15
N ASP A 40 9.63 5.56 -16.32
CA ASP A 40 8.50 6.20 -15.65
C ASP A 40 7.55 6.84 -16.67
N MET A 41 6.27 6.72 -16.41
CA MET A 41 5.21 7.35 -17.18
C MET A 41 4.41 8.33 -16.33
N ASP A 42 3.78 9.30 -16.99
CA ASP A 42 2.81 10.18 -16.35
C ASP A 42 1.58 9.39 -15.91
N THR A 43 1.31 9.40 -14.61
CA THR A 43 0.18 8.71 -13.97
C THR A 43 -1.12 9.53 -14.02
N THR A 44 -1.04 10.77 -14.52
CA THR A 44 -2.20 11.67 -14.60
C THR A 44 -3.19 11.19 -15.66
N GLN A 45 -4.40 10.93 -15.25
CA GLN A 45 -5.49 10.54 -16.14
C GLN A 45 -6.70 11.46 -15.92
N TYR A 46 -7.25 11.98 -17.00
CA TYR A 46 -8.44 12.81 -16.96
C TYR A 46 -9.67 11.94 -17.20
N VAL A 47 -10.56 11.87 -16.23
CA VAL A 47 -11.89 11.31 -16.40
C VAL A 47 -12.85 12.47 -16.52
N ILE A 48 -13.70 12.47 -17.53
CA ILE A 48 -14.90 13.31 -17.54
C ILE A 48 -15.97 12.49 -16.81
N PRO A 49 -16.25 12.76 -15.53
CA PRO A 49 -17.29 12.01 -14.82
C PRO A 49 -18.65 12.53 -15.28
N TYR A 50 -19.61 11.61 -15.35
CA TYR A 50 -21.04 11.94 -15.42
C TYR A 50 -21.56 12.42 -14.05
N HIS A 51 -20.72 13.03 -13.21
CA HIS A 51 -21.15 13.66 -12.00
C HIS A 51 -21.23 15.18 -12.20
N GLU A 52 -22.38 15.69 -11.97
CA GLU A 52 -22.61 17.12 -11.81
C GLU A 52 -22.25 17.49 -10.37
N ASP A 53 -21.58 18.64 -10.17
CA ASP A 53 -21.42 19.22 -8.85
C ASP A 53 -22.82 19.59 -8.27
N GLU A 54 -22.89 20.00 -7.01
CA GLU A 54 -24.13 20.43 -6.37
C GLU A 54 -24.84 21.60 -7.14
N LYS A 55 -24.21 22.14 -8.18
CA LYS A 55 -24.70 23.22 -9.04
C LYS A 55 -25.02 22.78 -10.47
N GLY A 56 -24.97 21.46 -10.75
CA GLY A 56 -25.27 20.90 -12.07
C GLY A 56 -24.19 21.16 -13.13
N LYS A 57 -22.95 21.44 -12.74
CA LYS A 57 -21.84 21.58 -13.68
C LYS A 57 -21.02 20.29 -13.76
N PRO A 58 -20.65 19.85 -14.97
CA PRO A 58 -19.78 18.68 -15.12
C PRO A 58 -18.42 18.97 -14.49
N GLU A 59 -18.07 18.22 -13.46
CA GLU A 59 -16.79 18.31 -12.77
C GLU A 59 -15.82 17.29 -13.39
N ALA A 60 -14.77 17.78 -14.05
CA ALA A 60 -13.69 16.93 -14.54
C ALA A 60 -12.85 16.45 -13.35
N ALA A 61 -13.09 15.24 -12.89
CA ALA A 61 -12.26 14.62 -11.86
C ALA A 61 -10.97 14.09 -12.48
N GLN A 62 -9.86 14.58 -12.00
CA GLN A 62 -8.54 14.04 -12.30
C GLN A 62 -8.33 12.79 -11.46
N LYS A 63 -8.21 11.63 -12.09
CA LYS A 63 -7.85 10.37 -11.42
C LYS A 63 -6.37 10.10 -11.65
N TYR A 64 -5.69 9.67 -10.61
CA TYR A 64 -4.29 9.31 -10.63
C TYR A 64 -4.15 7.82 -10.37
N ARG A 65 -3.32 7.15 -11.16
CA ARG A 65 -2.75 5.86 -10.79
C ARG A 65 -1.66 6.07 -9.76
N ASP A 66 -1.40 5.07 -8.94
CA ASP A 66 -0.31 5.16 -7.98
C ASP A 66 1.03 5.14 -8.68
N THR A 67 1.30 4.15 -9.52
CA THR A 67 2.55 4.07 -10.28
C THR A 67 2.32 3.46 -11.66
N LEU A 68 2.97 4.01 -12.68
CA LEU A 68 2.91 3.54 -14.06
C LEU A 68 4.30 3.60 -14.68
N LYS A 69 4.74 2.48 -15.28
CA LYS A 69 6.03 2.40 -15.99
C LYS A 69 5.85 1.70 -17.33
N THR A 70 6.72 2.01 -18.28
CA THR A 70 6.82 1.29 -19.54
C THR A 70 8.03 0.36 -19.50
N LEU A 71 7.85 -0.85 -19.98
CA LEU A 71 8.89 -1.84 -20.16
C LEU A 71 9.05 -2.15 -21.66
N ALA A 72 10.27 -2.03 -22.17
CA ALA A 72 10.61 -2.50 -23.50
C ALA A 72 11.09 -3.97 -23.42
N VAL A 73 10.29 -4.88 -23.96
CA VAL A 73 10.64 -6.32 -24.03
C VAL A 73 11.13 -6.61 -25.43
N LYS A 74 12.35 -7.14 -25.56
CA LYS A 74 12.87 -7.63 -26.82
C LYS A 74 12.43 -9.07 -27.02
N THR A 75 11.61 -9.30 -28.05
CA THR A 75 11.20 -10.64 -28.48
C THR A 75 11.72 -10.85 -29.91
N ASP A 76 12.69 -11.73 -30.08
CA ASP A 76 13.44 -11.94 -31.33
C ASP A 76 14.07 -10.62 -31.85
N ASP A 77 13.74 -10.21 -33.06
CA ASP A 77 14.25 -8.95 -33.65
C ASP A 77 13.28 -7.75 -33.49
N ARG A 78 12.26 -7.86 -32.61
CA ARG A 78 11.24 -6.84 -32.38
C ARG A 78 11.21 -6.41 -30.92
N TYR A 79 10.93 -5.13 -30.70
CA TYR A 79 10.62 -4.61 -29.37
C TYR A 79 9.11 -4.56 -29.18
N THR A 80 8.62 -5.19 -28.13
CA THR A 80 7.24 -5.04 -27.67
C THR A 80 7.26 -4.19 -26.42
N TYR A 81 6.44 -3.15 -26.38
CA TYR A 81 6.30 -2.31 -25.20
C TYR A 81 5.13 -2.82 -24.36
N LEU A 82 5.37 -2.93 -23.05
CA LEU A 82 4.33 -3.21 -22.06
C LEU A 82 4.13 -1.97 -21.21
N VAL A 83 2.89 -1.67 -20.88
CA VAL A 83 2.55 -0.66 -19.88
C VAL A 83 2.18 -1.39 -18.59
N LEU A 84 2.96 -1.16 -17.54
CA LEU A 84 2.83 -1.82 -16.26
C LEU A 84 2.38 -0.80 -15.21
N GLY A 85 1.34 -1.14 -14.45
CA GLY A 85 0.80 -0.28 -13.41
C GLY A 85 0.67 -0.99 -12.07
N ILE A 86 0.98 -0.32 -10.98
CA ILE A 86 0.72 -0.81 -9.62
C ILE A 86 -0.30 0.10 -8.94
N GLU A 87 -1.28 -0.52 -8.31
CA GLU A 87 -2.26 0.11 -7.43
C GLU A 87 -2.06 -0.40 -6.00
N ASN A 88 -1.76 0.50 -5.08
CA ASN A 88 -1.53 0.17 -3.67
C ASN A 88 -2.83 0.28 -2.89
N GLN A 89 -3.18 -0.77 -2.17
CA GLN A 89 -4.40 -0.77 -1.37
C GLN A 89 -4.08 -0.98 0.11
N SER A 90 -4.47 -0.03 0.93
CA SER A 90 -4.43 -0.13 2.39
C SER A 90 -5.73 -0.70 2.98
N HIS A 91 -6.79 -0.71 2.17
CA HIS A 91 -8.10 -1.23 2.52
C HIS A 91 -8.71 -1.98 1.34
N VAL A 92 -9.56 -2.96 1.64
CA VAL A 92 -10.32 -3.70 0.61
C VAL A 92 -11.22 -2.74 -0.17
N HIS A 93 -11.18 -2.85 -1.49
CA HIS A 93 -11.97 -2.03 -2.40
C HIS A 93 -12.90 -2.91 -3.25
N TYR A 94 -14.18 -2.97 -2.91
CA TYR A 94 -15.14 -3.90 -3.51
C TYR A 94 -15.42 -3.69 -5.00
N ALA A 95 -15.08 -2.54 -5.56
CA ALA A 95 -15.20 -2.25 -7.00
C ALA A 95 -13.85 -2.24 -7.72
N MET A 96 -12.85 -3.00 -7.25
CA MET A 96 -11.50 -3.01 -7.82
C MET A 96 -11.44 -3.44 -9.27
N PRO A 97 -12.21 -4.46 -9.73
CA PRO A 97 -12.25 -4.82 -11.15
C PRO A 97 -12.69 -3.67 -12.05
N VAL A 98 -13.73 -2.94 -11.66
CA VAL A 98 -14.22 -1.77 -12.43
C VAL A 98 -13.20 -0.63 -12.43
N ARG A 99 -12.54 -0.39 -11.29
CA ARG A 99 -11.52 0.64 -11.16
C ARG A 99 -10.32 0.37 -12.07
N ASN A 100 -9.78 -0.85 -12.03
CA ASN A 100 -8.64 -1.23 -12.86
C ASN A 100 -9.00 -1.24 -14.34
N MET A 101 -10.17 -1.80 -14.70
CA MET A 101 -10.66 -1.79 -16.07
C MET A 101 -10.75 -0.37 -16.64
N LEU A 102 -11.25 0.57 -15.86
CA LEU A 102 -11.32 1.98 -16.26
C LEU A 102 -9.92 2.55 -16.53
N TYR A 103 -8.98 2.30 -15.63
CA TYR A 103 -7.60 2.79 -15.80
C TYR A 103 -6.91 2.21 -17.01
N ASP A 104 -7.07 0.91 -17.27
CA ASP A 104 -6.49 0.26 -18.44
C ASP A 104 -7.13 0.75 -19.73
N ALA A 105 -8.45 0.92 -19.75
CA ALA A 105 -9.17 1.49 -20.89
C ALA A 105 -8.71 2.92 -21.22
N MET A 106 -8.51 3.76 -20.20
CA MET A 106 -7.99 5.12 -20.37
C MET A 106 -6.55 5.14 -20.91
N GLN A 107 -5.73 4.20 -20.48
CA GLN A 107 -4.37 4.07 -20.99
C GLN A 107 -4.36 3.61 -22.45
N LEU A 108 -5.22 2.68 -22.83
CA LEU A 108 -5.40 2.26 -24.21
C LEU A 108 -5.94 3.39 -25.10
N GLU A 109 -6.93 4.15 -24.61
CA GLU A 109 -7.46 5.33 -25.30
C GLU A 109 -6.37 6.39 -25.53
N LYS A 110 -5.52 6.64 -24.52
CA LYS A 110 -4.39 7.54 -24.66
C LYS A 110 -3.46 7.10 -25.79
N GLN A 111 -3.14 5.82 -25.89
CA GLN A 111 -2.30 5.28 -26.96
C GLN A 111 -2.93 5.53 -28.34
N VAL A 112 -4.22 5.28 -28.51
CA VAL A 112 -4.96 5.55 -29.76
C VAL A 112 -4.88 7.04 -30.13
N ARG A 113 -5.12 7.92 -29.17
CA ARG A 113 -5.06 9.38 -29.36
C ARG A 113 -3.65 9.87 -29.73
N ASP A 114 -2.62 9.31 -29.10
CA ASP A 114 -1.22 9.66 -29.37
C ASP A 114 -0.83 9.22 -30.79
N LEU A 115 -1.20 8.01 -31.22
CA LEU A 115 -1.03 7.53 -32.61
C LEU A 115 -1.76 8.42 -33.61
N ALA A 116 -3.02 8.75 -33.37
CA ALA A 116 -3.80 9.65 -34.23
C ALA A 116 -3.15 11.05 -34.33
N SER A 117 -2.60 11.56 -33.25
CA SER A 117 -1.87 12.82 -33.25
C SER A 117 -0.58 12.75 -34.06
N GLN A 118 0.17 11.66 -33.93
CA GLN A 118 1.39 11.43 -34.70
C GLN A 118 1.10 11.34 -36.20
N HIS A 119 0.09 10.55 -36.62
CA HIS A 119 -0.28 10.43 -38.01
C HIS A 119 -0.68 11.76 -38.64
N ARG A 120 -1.43 12.58 -37.91
CA ARG A 120 -1.79 13.94 -38.35
C ARG A 120 -0.58 14.85 -38.57
N LYS A 121 0.42 14.78 -37.67
CA LYS A 121 1.67 15.58 -37.81
C LYS A 121 2.52 15.12 -38.98
N GLU A 122 2.53 13.81 -39.28
CA GLU A 122 3.27 13.24 -40.39
C GLU A 122 2.64 13.55 -41.76
N GLY A 123 1.43 14.11 -41.79
CA GLY A 123 0.71 14.45 -43.03
C GLY A 123 0.38 13.26 -43.93
N LYS A 124 0.45 12.03 -43.42
CA LYS A 124 0.13 10.81 -44.14
C LYS A 124 -1.36 10.57 -44.05
N ASN A 125 -2.08 11.03 -45.08
CA ASN A 125 -3.50 10.74 -45.25
C ASN A 125 -3.64 9.24 -45.56
N GLY A 126 -4.22 8.48 -44.63
CA GLY A 126 -4.62 7.10 -44.81
C GLY A 126 -5.96 6.98 -45.56
N THR A 127 -6.56 5.81 -45.48
CA THR A 127 -7.93 5.59 -45.94
C THR A 127 -8.94 6.38 -45.08
N SER A 128 -10.20 6.46 -45.55
CA SER A 128 -11.27 7.12 -44.78
C SER A 128 -11.46 6.44 -43.40
N GLU A 129 -11.33 5.12 -43.34
CA GLU A 129 -11.44 4.32 -42.11
C GLU A 129 -10.32 4.59 -41.14
N GLU A 130 -9.09 4.71 -41.64
CA GLU A 130 -7.92 5.07 -40.80
C GLU A 130 -8.02 6.50 -40.26
N TYR A 131 -8.53 7.41 -41.09
CA TYR A 131 -8.77 8.79 -40.64
C TYR A 131 -9.82 8.86 -39.54
N LEU A 132 -10.93 8.12 -39.67
CA LEU A 132 -12.02 8.09 -38.70
C LEU A 132 -11.61 7.41 -37.38
N SER A 133 -10.87 6.31 -37.45
CA SER A 133 -10.40 5.58 -36.27
C SER A 133 -9.19 6.24 -35.57
N GLY A 134 -8.42 7.04 -36.33
CA GLY A 134 -7.13 7.58 -35.89
C GLY A 134 -5.99 6.56 -35.87
N MET A 135 -6.25 5.31 -36.26
CA MET A 135 -5.29 4.21 -36.32
C MET A 135 -5.12 3.69 -37.74
N LYS A 136 -3.90 3.32 -38.12
CA LYS A 136 -3.61 2.58 -39.35
C LYS A 136 -3.75 1.09 -39.10
N LYS A 137 -3.94 0.33 -40.20
CA LYS A 137 -4.10 -1.12 -40.14
C LYS A 137 -2.90 -1.84 -39.48
N GLU A 138 -1.72 -1.28 -39.64
CA GLU A 138 -0.46 -1.80 -39.12
C GLU A 138 -0.17 -1.41 -37.67
N ASP A 139 -0.89 -0.40 -37.15
CA ASP A 139 -0.67 0.06 -35.76
C ASP A 139 -0.98 -1.03 -34.75
N ARG A 140 -0.26 -1.02 -33.68
CA ARG A 140 -0.46 -1.93 -32.55
C ARG A 140 -0.39 -1.13 -31.26
N LEU A 141 -1.25 -1.47 -30.32
CA LEU A 141 -1.23 -0.93 -28.96
C LEU A 141 -0.31 -1.78 -28.09
N SER A 142 0.31 -1.13 -27.12
CA SER A 142 1.05 -1.81 -26.05
C SER A 142 0.07 -2.40 -25.06
N PRO A 143 0.17 -3.68 -24.70
CA PRO A 143 -0.64 -4.26 -23.64
C PRO A 143 -0.47 -3.49 -22.31
N VAL A 144 -1.56 -3.39 -21.56
CA VAL A 144 -1.57 -2.77 -20.22
C VAL A 144 -1.79 -3.88 -19.20
N ILE A 145 -0.93 -3.96 -18.20
CA ILE A 145 -1.03 -4.93 -17.10
C ILE A 145 -1.05 -4.16 -15.79
N THR A 146 -2.11 -4.31 -15.01
CA THR A 146 -2.27 -3.66 -13.71
C THR A 146 -2.22 -4.69 -12.60
N LEU A 147 -1.28 -4.51 -11.68
CA LEU A 147 -1.09 -5.28 -10.46
C LEU A 147 -1.62 -4.49 -9.27
N VAL A 148 -2.39 -5.14 -8.40
CA VAL A 148 -2.82 -4.61 -7.11
C VAL A 148 -1.96 -5.23 -6.02
N ILE A 149 -1.43 -4.42 -5.10
CA ILE A 149 -0.73 -4.91 -3.91
C ILE A 149 -1.55 -4.54 -2.67
N ASN A 150 -1.95 -5.55 -1.90
CA ASN A 150 -2.68 -5.37 -0.64
C ASN A 150 -1.70 -5.17 0.52
N PHE A 151 -1.54 -3.93 0.97
CA PHE A 151 -0.74 -3.58 2.15
C PHE A 151 -1.57 -3.54 3.45
N GLY A 152 -2.88 -3.79 3.39
CA GLY A 152 -3.81 -3.53 4.51
C GLY A 152 -3.73 -4.52 5.68
N GLY A 153 -2.95 -5.59 5.59
CA GLY A 153 -2.80 -6.59 6.67
C GLY A 153 -4.08 -7.35 7.00
N LYS A 154 -5.07 -7.33 6.11
CA LYS A 154 -6.27 -8.16 6.11
C LYS A 154 -6.35 -8.90 4.80
N LYS A 155 -6.83 -10.15 4.86
CA LYS A 155 -7.11 -10.91 3.65
C LYS A 155 -8.08 -10.15 2.77
N TRP A 156 -7.82 -10.17 1.47
CA TRP A 156 -8.73 -9.59 0.49
C TRP A 156 -10.01 -10.45 0.39
N ASP A 157 -11.16 -9.83 0.58
CA ASP A 157 -12.48 -10.48 0.56
C ASP A 157 -13.43 -9.87 -0.48
N ALA A 158 -12.89 -9.03 -1.40
CA ALA A 158 -13.65 -8.43 -2.48
C ALA A 158 -13.49 -9.20 -3.79
N PRO A 159 -14.41 -9.02 -4.77
CA PRO A 159 -14.29 -9.62 -6.09
C PRO A 159 -12.97 -9.31 -6.79
N LEU A 160 -12.40 -10.31 -7.46
CA LEU A 160 -11.21 -10.18 -8.30
C LEU A 160 -11.52 -10.22 -9.80
N SER A 161 -12.80 -10.36 -10.17
CA SER A 161 -13.25 -10.26 -11.55
C SER A 161 -14.60 -9.58 -11.67
N LEU A 162 -14.93 -9.09 -12.89
CA LEU A 162 -16.27 -8.56 -13.16
C LEU A 162 -17.34 -9.64 -13.02
N HIS A 163 -17.03 -10.87 -13.43
CA HIS A 163 -17.98 -11.97 -13.32
C HIS A 163 -18.38 -12.24 -11.85
N GLU A 164 -17.44 -12.12 -10.91
CA GLU A 164 -17.75 -12.22 -9.46
C GLU A 164 -18.61 -11.05 -8.94
N MET A 165 -18.61 -9.92 -9.63
CA MET A 165 -19.42 -8.75 -9.25
C MET A 165 -20.85 -8.84 -9.76
N TYR A 166 -21.11 -9.68 -10.77
CA TYR A 166 -22.45 -9.85 -11.30
C TYR A 166 -23.20 -10.88 -10.43
N GLY A 167 -24.51 -10.70 -10.28
CA GLY A 167 -25.37 -11.75 -9.74
C GLY A 167 -25.45 -12.97 -10.69
N GLU A 168 -26.21 -13.97 -10.29
CA GLU A 168 -26.44 -15.16 -11.13
C GLU A 168 -26.90 -14.75 -12.55
N GLN A 169 -26.22 -15.27 -13.55
CA GLN A 169 -26.51 -15.01 -14.96
C GLN A 169 -26.90 -16.32 -15.66
N PRO A 170 -27.86 -16.29 -16.61
CA PRO A 170 -28.15 -17.46 -17.41
C PRO A 170 -26.92 -17.95 -18.16
N GLU A 171 -26.66 -19.26 -18.17
CA GLU A 171 -25.50 -19.86 -18.85
C GLU A 171 -25.31 -19.40 -20.30
N LYS A 172 -26.44 -19.20 -21.03
CA LYS A 172 -26.41 -18.73 -22.43
C LYS A 172 -25.97 -17.27 -22.59
N VAL A 173 -26.02 -16.47 -21.53
CA VAL A 173 -25.66 -15.04 -21.54
C VAL A 173 -24.17 -14.84 -21.19
N LEU A 174 -23.63 -15.66 -20.30
CA LEU A 174 -22.24 -15.57 -19.81
C LEU A 174 -21.18 -15.42 -20.93
N PRO A 175 -21.24 -16.18 -22.06
CA PRO A 175 -20.25 -16.06 -23.11
C PRO A 175 -20.21 -14.67 -23.80
N PHE A 176 -21.24 -13.86 -23.65
CA PHE A 176 -21.33 -12.51 -24.21
C PHE A 176 -20.95 -11.42 -23.21
N ILE A 177 -20.74 -11.76 -21.94
CA ILE A 177 -20.31 -10.84 -20.89
C ILE A 177 -18.79 -10.89 -20.82
N GLN A 178 -18.15 -9.77 -21.11
CA GLN A 178 -16.69 -9.68 -21.00
C GLN A 178 -16.28 -9.72 -19.54
N ASP A 179 -15.25 -10.49 -19.24
CA ASP A 179 -14.63 -10.53 -17.91
C ASP A 179 -13.39 -9.63 -17.90
N TYR A 180 -13.18 -8.96 -16.77
CA TYR A 180 -11.94 -8.25 -16.47
C TYR A 180 -11.44 -8.73 -15.13
N ARG A 181 -10.20 -9.24 -15.10
CA ARG A 181 -9.58 -9.85 -13.91
C ARG A 181 -8.55 -8.92 -13.29
N VAL A 182 -8.54 -8.87 -11.96
CA VAL A 182 -7.54 -8.18 -11.15
C VAL A 182 -6.42 -9.14 -10.81
N PHE A 183 -5.18 -8.77 -11.12
CA PHE A 183 -3.99 -9.45 -10.63
C PHE A 183 -3.59 -8.84 -9.29
N MET A 184 -3.33 -9.69 -8.29
CA MET A 184 -3.12 -9.23 -6.93
C MET A 184 -1.98 -9.95 -6.23
N ILE A 185 -1.19 -9.18 -5.50
CA ILE A 185 -0.32 -9.69 -4.44
C ILE A 185 -1.00 -9.40 -3.11
N ASP A 186 -1.46 -10.46 -2.44
CA ASP A 186 -2.01 -10.39 -1.08
C ASP A 186 -1.12 -11.18 -0.13
N PRO A 187 -0.37 -10.53 0.77
CA PRO A 187 0.52 -11.22 1.70
C PRO A 187 -0.21 -12.23 2.58
N MET A 188 -1.52 -12.03 2.83
CA MET A 188 -2.30 -12.97 3.65
C MET A 188 -2.58 -14.30 2.93
N GLU A 189 -2.52 -14.33 1.58
CA GLU A 189 -2.69 -15.53 0.76
C GLU A 189 -1.36 -16.16 0.34
N MET A 190 -0.26 -15.41 0.35
CA MET A 190 1.07 -15.92 -0.01
C MET A 190 1.54 -16.98 0.97
N SER A 191 2.16 -18.05 0.47
CA SER A 191 2.93 -18.99 1.29
C SER A 191 4.31 -18.40 1.65
N ASP A 192 5.02 -19.04 2.58
CA ASP A 192 6.41 -18.66 2.90
C ASP A 192 7.33 -18.86 1.68
N ASN A 193 7.04 -19.85 0.86
CA ASN A 193 7.76 -20.08 -0.38
C ASN A 193 7.50 -18.98 -1.43
N ASP A 194 6.29 -18.43 -1.48
CA ASP A 194 5.98 -17.31 -2.37
C ASP A 194 6.72 -16.05 -1.95
N LEU A 195 6.81 -15.79 -0.64
CA LEU A 195 7.62 -14.68 -0.13
C LEU A 195 9.09 -14.80 -0.52
N GLN A 196 9.66 -16.04 -0.53
CA GLN A 196 11.05 -16.26 -0.93
C GLN A 196 11.33 -16.04 -2.44
N LYS A 197 10.30 -15.95 -3.27
CA LYS A 197 10.43 -15.61 -4.70
C LYS A 197 10.69 -14.12 -4.93
N LEU A 198 10.43 -13.28 -3.92
CA LEU A 198 10.71 -11.84 -3.96
C LEU A 198 12.17 -11.59 -3.55
N ASN A 199 12.84 -10.73 -4.31
CA ASN A 199 14.28 -10.47 -4.14
C ASN A 199 14.59 -9.09 -3.56
N SER A 200 13.69 -8.11 -3.77
CA SER A 200 13.79 -6.77 -3.19
C SER A 200 13.30 -6.75 -1.73
N SER A 201 13.38 -5.59 -1.09
CA SER A 201 12.79 -5.35 0.24
C SER A 201 11.27 -5.54 0.31
N LEU A 202 10.61 -5.72 -0.84
CA LEU A 202 9.18 -6.07 -0.89
C LEU A 202 8.89 -7.36 -0.13
N ARG A 203 9.80 -8.31 -0.13
CA ARG A 203 9.74 -9.54 0.67
C ARG A 203 9.57 -9.22 2.16
N GLU A 204 10.45 -8.37 2.70
CA GLU A 204 10.46 -8.01 4.12
C GLU A 204 9.20 -7.24 4.49
N VAL A 205 8.77 -6.30 3.64
CA VAL A 205 7.55 -5.52 3.84
C VAL A 205 6.32 -6.44 3.90
N LEU A 206 6.15 -7.32 2.91
CA LEU A 206 4.99 -8.22 2.85
C LEU A 206 5.03 -9.28 3.97
N ALA A 207 6.22 -9.83 4.30
CA ALA A 207 6.40 -10.76 5.40
C ALA A 207 6.02 -10.12 6.76
N TYR A 208 6.47 -8.89 7.00
CA TYR A 208 6.12 -8.15 8.21
C TYR A 208 4.61 -7.91 8.32
N ILE A 209 3.98 -7.44 7.24
CA ILE A 209 2.52 -7.24 7.18
C ILE A 209 1.77 -8.55 7.43
N LYS A 210 2.22 -9.66 6.83
CA LYS A 210 1.63 -10.98 7.01
C LYS A 210 1.65 -11.43 8.47
N TYR A 211 2.79 -11.28 9.14
CA TYR A 211 3.01 -11.84 10.48
C TYR A 211 2.79 -10.84 11.62
N GLN A 212 2.40 -9.60 11.35
CA GLN A 212 2.25 -8.53 12.36
C GLN A 212 1.36 -8.90 13.57
N ARG A 213 0.46 -9.88 13.40
CA ARG A 213 -0.44 -10.35 14.47
C ARG A 213 -0.05 -11.72 15.05
N ASP A 214 0.98 -12.35 14.51
CA ASP A 214 1.51 -13.62 14.99
C ASP A 214 2.87 -13.39 15.65
N LYS A 215 2.85 -13.27 17.00
CA LYS A 215 4.05 -12.96 17.78
C LYS A 215 5.17 -13.97 17.54
N ALA A 216 4.87 -15.26 17.50
CA ALA A 216 5.88 -16.31 17.39
C ALA A 216 6.55 -16.27 16.00
N ARG A 217 5.76 -16.09 14.94
CA ARG A 217 6.29 -15.97 13.58
C ARG A 217 7.04 -14.66 13.38
N MET A 218 6.56 -13.55 13.99
CA MET A 218 7.26 -12.27 13.92
C MET A 218 8.62 -12.34 14.63
N GLU A 219 8.70 -12.91 15.82
CA GLU A 219 9.97 -13.11 16.55
C GLU A 219 10.94 -13.98 15.72
N LYS A 220 10.44 -15.04 15.11
CA LYS A 220 11.24 -15.89 14.22
C LYS A 220 11.75 -15.08 13.01
N LEU A 221 10.88 -14.37 12.32
CA LEU A 221 11.21 -13.56 11.15
C LEU A 221 12.32 -12.54 11.47
N LEU A 222 12.18 -11.79 12.56
CA LEU A 222 13.15 -10.76 12.96
C LEU A 222 14.49 -11.34 13.44
N ASN A 223 14.51 -12.56 13.97
CA ASN A 223 15.73 -13.19 14.46
C ASN A 223 16.49 -13.97 13.36
N GLU A 224 15.79 -14.56 12.41
CA GLU A 224 16.37 -15.41 11.37
C GLU A 224 16.69 -14.66 10.08
N ASP A 225 15.95 -13.61 9.75
CA ASP A 225 16.17 -12.83 8.54
C ASP A 225 17.06 -11.59 8.81
N SER A 226 18.33 -11.74 8.45
CA SER A 226 19.34 -10.68 8.63
C SER A 226 19.04 -9.39 7.86
N LYS A 227 18.19 -9.42 6.83
CA LYS A 227 17.81 -8.22 6.08
C LYS A 227 17.06 -7.20 6.93
N PHE A 228 16.34 -7.63 7.97
CA PHE A 228 15.70 -6.69 8.91
C PHE A 228 16.69 -5.89 9.75
N SER A 229 17.94 -6.33 9.88
CA SER A 229 18.99 -5.55 10.57
C SER A 229 19.58 -4.43 9.71
N CYS A 230 19.29 -4.44 8.39
CA CYS A 230 19.75 -3.44 7.41
C CYS A 230 18.68 -3.22 6.35
N LEU A 231 17.45 -2.87 6.76
CA LEU A 231 16.33 -2.66 5.88
C LEU A 231 16.37 -1.23 5.30
N GLU A 232 16.05 -1.09 4.02
CA GLU A 232 15.92 0.22 3.37
C GLU A 232 14.91 1.11 4.09
N THR A 233 15.23 2.38 4.24
CA THR A 233 14.39 3.32 5.00
C THR A 233 12.98 3.44 4.45
N ASN A 234 12.81 3.45 3.13
CA ASN A 234 11.47 3.51 2.52
C ASN A 234 10.63 2.27 2.83
N ALA A 235 11.24 1.07 2.82
CA ALA A 235 10.60 -0.16 3.23
C ALA A 235 10.18 -0.13 4.72
N ALA A 236 11.07 0.35 5.59
CA ALA A 236 10.79 0.53 7.02
C ALA A 236 9.65 1.54 7.26
N LEU A 237 9.62 2.65 6.51
CA LEU A 237 8.56 3.65 6.58
C LEU A 237 7.20 3.07 6.16
N VAL A 238 7.16 2.23 5.11
CA VAL A 238 5.94 1.52 4.71
C VAL A 238 5.46 0.59 5.79
N ILE A 239 6.35 -0.25 6.35
CA ILE A 239 6.00 -1.13 7.48
C ILE A 239 5.39 -0.31 8.61
N ASN A 240 6.06 0.76 9.03
CA ASN A 240 5.60 1.60 10.14
C ASN A 240 4.23 2.24 9.85
N ALA A 241 4.03 2.78 8.64
CA ALA A 241 2.79 3.42 8.23
C ALA A 241 1.62 2.43 8.14
N MET A 242 1.86 1.23 7.59
CA MET A 242 0.79 0.24 7.35
C MET A 242 0.40 -0.54 8.60
N THR A 243 1.36 -0.77 9.51
CA THR A 243 1.12 -1.55 10.74
C THR A 243 0.87 -0.69 11.97
N ASN A 244 1.03 0.63 11.86
CA ASN A 244 1.02 1.56 13.00
C ASN A 244 1.95 1.11 14.13
N ALA A 245 3.11 0.59 13.76
CA ALA A 245 4.06 0.02 14.72
C ALA A 245 4.63 1.07 15.70
N GLY A 246 4.61 2.36 15.35
CA GLY A 246 5.12 3.43 16.20
C GLY A 246 6.66 3.44 16.32
N ILE A 247 7.35 2.88 15.33
CA ILE A 247 8.80 2.79 15.30
C ILE A 247 9.37 4.16 14.92
N ALA A 248 10.33 4.65 15.69
CA ALA A 248 11.07 5.86 15.38
C ALA A 248 12.07 5.59 14.25
N ILE A 249 11.81 6.15 13.07
CA ILE A 249 12.63 6.00 11.88
C ILE A 249 13.16 7.38 11.48
N ASP A 250 14.48 7.49 11.32
CA ASP A 250 15.12 8.69 10.78
C ASP A 250 15.09 8.62 9.25
N PRO A 251 14.32 9.50 8.57
CA PRO A 251 14.19 9.46 7.11
C PRO A 251 15.46 9.89 6.35
N ASN A 252 16.47 10.43 7.05
CA ASN A 252 17.74 10.83 6.43
C ASN A 252 18.77 9.69 6.36
N LYS A 253 18.47 8.54 6.95
CA LYS A 253 19.33 7.36 6.85
C LYS A 253 18.92 6.53 5.64
N GLU A 254 19.87 5.89 4.99
CA GLU A 254 19.60 4.97 3.87
C GLU A 254 18.98 3.66 4.35
N VAL A 255 19.40 3.19 5.52
CA VAL A 255 18.99 1.91 6.10
C VAL A 255 18.62 2.04 7.57
N VAL A 256 17.76 1.13 8.01
CA VAL A 256 17.23 1.04 9.38
C VAL A 256 17.46 -0.37 9.93
N ASN A 257 17.94 -0.47 11.17
CA ASN A 257 17.93 -1.73 11.90
C ASN A 257 16.56 -1.90 12.56
N MET A 258 15.65 -2.59 11.90
CA MET A 258 14.29 -2.82 12.37
C MET A 258 14.26 -3.65 13.66
N CYS A 259 15.18 -4.61 13.81
CA CYS A 259 15.25 -5.45 15.01
C CYS A 259 15.58 -4.62 16.25
N GLU A 260 16.53 -3.69 16.14
CA GLU A 260 16.91 -2.79 17.23
C GLU A 260 15.81 -1.77 17.51
N ALA A 261 15.24 -1.15 16.47
CA ALA A 261 14.18 -0.17 16.61
C ALA A 261 12.93 -0.75 17.30
N ILE A 262 12.57 -2.00 16.99
CA ILE A 262 11.45 -2.70 17.65
C ILE A 262 11.80 -3.01 19.11
N ARG A 263 13.03 -3.44 19.41
CA ARG A 263 13.45 -3.67 20.82
C ARG A 263 13.36 -2.39 21.64
N GLN A 264 13.89 -1.28 21.12
CA GLN A 264 13.82 0.01 21.80
C GLN A 264 12.37 0.42 22.08
N MET A 265 11.47 0.26 21.10
CA MET A 265 10.04 0.55 21.26
C MET A 265 9.40 -0.31 22.36
N VAL A 266 9.74 -1.60 22.42
CA VAL A 266 9.22 -2.52 23.45
C VAL A 266 9.75 -2.12 24.84
N ASP A 267 11.04 -1.82 24.95
CA ASP A 267 11.67 -1.40 26.23
C ASP A 267 11.06 -0.08 26.72
N GLU A 268 10.87 0.90 25.84
CA GLU A 268 10.18 2.15 26.18
C GLU A 268 8.73 1.90 26.60
N GLY A 269 8.02 1.00 25.92
CA GLY A 269 6.65 0.60 26.29
C GLY A 269 6.58 -0.03 27.67
N ILE A 270 7.52 -0.90 28.02
CA ILE A 270 7.65 -1.53 29.34
C ILE A 270 7.90 -0.45 30.41
N MET A 271 8.89 0.41 30.21
CA MET A 271 9.21 1.50 31.16
C MET A 271 8.01 2.44 31.37
N LEU A 272 7.28 2.76 30.28
CA LEU A 272 6.08 3.60 30.41
C LEU A 272 4.95 2.89 31.15
N GLY A 273 4.80 1.59 30.92
CA GLY A 273 3.84 0.73 31.61
C GLY A 273 4.14 0.62 33.12
N GLU A 274 5.41 0.41 33.48
CA GLU A 274 5.86 0.37 34.87
C GLU A 274 5.59 1.69 35.60
N LYS A 275 6.02 2.82 35.01
CA LYS A 275 5.75 4.16 35.57
C LYS A 275 4.26 4.44 35.77
N ARG A 276 3.41 4.03 34.80
CA ARG A 276 1.95 4.17 34.93
C ARG A 276 1.40 3.27 36.02
N GLY A 277 1.88 2.02 36.11
CA GLY A 277 1.49 1.07 37.15
C GLY A 277 1.89 1.54 38.56
N GLU A 278 3.12 2.04 38.73
CA GLU A 278 3.59 2.64 39.99
C GLU A 278 2.73 3.84 40.40
N LYS A 279 2.45 4.72 39.45
CA LYS A 279 1.62 5.89 39.69
C LYS A 279 0.18 5.53 40.06
N GLN A 280 -0.42 4.53 39.41
CA GLN A 280 -1.73 4.01 39.77
C GLN A 280 -1.77 3.40 41.16
N LYS A 281 -0.74 2.63 41.55
CA LYS A 281 -0.59 2.09 42.92
C LYS A 281 -0.47 3.21 43.94
N ALA A 282 0.35 4.23 43.65
CA ALA A 282 0.51 5.40 44.52
C ALA A 282 -0.84 6.13 44.74
N PHE A 283 -1.61 6.35 43.68
CA PHE A 283 -2.97 6.92 43.78
C PHE A 283 -3.92 6.04 44.60
N ALA A 284 -3.89 4.72 44.41
CA ALA A 284 -4.74 3.80 45.17
C ALA A 284 -4.39 3.81 46.67
N ILE A 285 -3.09 3.85 47.00
CA ILE A 285 -2.63 3.98 48.38
C ILE A 285 -3.04 5.32 48.98
N ALA A 286 -2.79 6.43 48.26
CA ALA A 286 -3.16 7.77 48.68
C ALA A 286 -4.66 7.89 48.99
N ARG A 287 -5.50 7.29 48.13
CA ARG A 287 -6.96 7.25 48.34
C ARG A 287 -7.35 6.56 49.64
N ARG A 288 -6.79 5.37 49.89
CA ARG A 288 -7.03 4.65 51.17
C ARG A 288 -6.55 5.45 52.38
N MET A 289 -5.40 6.09 52.30
CA MET A 289 -4.86 6.90 53.37
C MET A 289 -5.73 8.13 53.67
N LEU A 290 -6.28 8.76 52.62
CA LEU A 290 -7.26 9.86 52.78
C LEU A 290 -8.55 9.39 53.44
N GLU A 291 -9.07 8.21 53.04
CA GLU A 291 -10.26 7.60 53.64
C GLU A 291 -10.02 7.24 55.13
N MET A 292 -8.77 6.92 55.51
CA MET A 292 -8.34 6.65 56.90
C MET A 292 -8.06 7.92 57.71
N GLY A 293 -8.16 9.10 57.10
CA GLY A 293 -7.93 10.38 57.75
C GLY A 293 -6.45 10.76 57.97
N CYS A 294 -5.53 10.16 57.21
CA CYS A 294 -4.11 10.52 57.27
C CYS A 294 -3.86 11.97 56.81
N SER A 295 -2.81 12.62 57.34
CA SER A 295 -2.43 13.96 56.90
C SER A 295 -1.86 13.96 55.47
N GLU A 296 -2.06 15.06 54.76
CA GLU A 296 -1.54 15.21 53.36
C GLU A 296 -0.02 15.03 53.29
N GLU A 297 0.71 15.52 54.32
CA GLU A 297 2.17 15.40 54.43
C GLU A 297 2.62 13.93 54.51
N LEU A 298 1.90 13.13 55.29
CA LEU A 298 2.17 11.69 55.40
C LEU A 298 1.87 10.96 54.10
N ILE A 299 0.78 11.32 53.40
CA ILE A 299 0.41 10.73 52.11
C ILE A 299 1.46 11.05 51.06
N ILE A 300 1.91 12.30 50.95
CA ILE A 300 2.97 12.72 50.05
C ILE A 300 4.25 11.94 50.32
N SER A 301 4.65 11.82 51.61
CA SER A 301 5.85 11.08 51.98
C SER A 301 5.77 9.59 51.66
N ALA A 302 4.60 8.97 51.86
CA ALA A 302 4.39 7.53 51.63
C ALA A 302 4.21 7.14 50.15
N THR A 303 3.66 8.04 49.34
CA THR A 303 3.27 7.73 47.95
C THR A 303 4.11 8.41 46.89
N MET A 304 4.96 9.35 47.26
CA MET A 304 5.76 10.22 46.39
C MET A 304 4.91 11.00 45.37
N LEU A 305 3.60 11.12 45.60
CA LEU A 305 2.73 11.97 44.81
C LEU A 305 2.99 13.44 45.12
N THR A 306 2.80 14.31 44.13
CA THR A 306 2.91 15.74 44.37
C THR A 306 1.73 16.27 45.19
N LYS A 307 1.94 17.37 45.90
CA LYS A 307 0.90 18.02 46.70
C LYS A 307 -0.37 18.32 45.89
N GLN A 308 -0.21 18.78 44.66
CA GLN A 308 -1.34 19.06 43.76
C GLN A 308 -2.14 17.79 43.38
N GLU A 309 -1.47 16.64 43.24
CA GLU A 309 -2.12 15.36 42.94
C GLU A 309 -2.92 14.86 44.15
N VAL A 310 -2.38 14.99 45.38
CA VAL A 310 -3.07 14.62 46.61
C VAL A 310 -4.27 15.54 46.89
N GLU A 311 -4.12 16.85 46.71
CA GLU A 311 -5.23 17.80 46.83
C GLU A 311 -6.36 17.53 45.83
N LYS A 312 -6.05 17.20 44.56
CA LYS A 312 -7.06 16.81 43.56
C LYS A 312 -7.81 15.55 43.99
N LEU A 313 -7.08 14.56 44.48
CA LEU A 313 -7.67 13.30 44.92
C LEU A 313 -8.60 13.52 46.12
N SER A 314 -8.16 14.34 47.11
CA SER A 314 -8.96 14.71 48.29
C SER A 314 -10.27 15.41 47.92
N LYS A 315 -10.28 16.30 46.93
CA LYS A 315 -11.49 16.95 46.41
C LYS A 315 -12.47 15.96 45.75
N THR A 316 -11.94 14.94 45.05
CA THR A 316 -12.76 13.93 44.36
C THR A 316 -13.42 12.94 45.33
N ILE A 317 -12.84 12.74 46.53
CA ILE A 317 -13.40 11.83 47.55
C ILE A 317 -14.48 12.55 48.41
N LYS A 318 -14.44 13.87 48.49
CA LYS A 318 -15.40 14.70 49.29
C LYS A 318 -16.67 15.07 48.50
N GLN A 319 -16.74 14.76 47.24
CA GLN A 319 -17.95 14.82 46.38
C GLN A 319 -18.65 13.46 46.33
#